data_24167312811f27e50f8d024f54bc416b
#
_entry.id   24167312811f27e50f8d024f54bc416b
#
_cell.length_a   1.000
_cell.length_b   1.000
_cell.length_c   1.000
_cell.angle_alpha   90.00
_cell.angle_beta   90.00
_cell.angle_gamma   90.00
#
_symmetry.space_group_name_H-M   'P 1'
#
loop_
_entity.id
_entity.type
_entity.pdbx_description
1 polymer ?
#
loop_
_entity_poly.entity_id
_entity_poly.type
_entity_poly.pdbx_seq_one_letter_code
_entity_poly.pdbx_strand_id
1 'polypeptide(L)'
;MTRDLPLLLLSLAASALMWLTAARGLLPMQAWPAPPFRPEAMSLPQILLAFGLMPRGIIALLAGAALGLSGAILQAVLRNPVADPTTLGLSAGAQLALVLATILWPGLLSHGRWPVALSGAGLAAALVLGIGARRGFAPVTMVVAGLLVGMTAAAIATAVTLARGHYLLSLV
;
A
#
# COMPACT_ATOMS: atom_id res chain seq x y z
N MET A 1 -24.88 6.01 10.39
CA MET A 1 -24.24 4.72 10.03
C MET A 1 -24.97 3.91 8.97
N THR A 2 -26.30 4.02 8.80
CA THR A 2 -27.05 3.22 7.80
C THR A 2 -27.05 3.82 6.39
N ARG A 3 -26.70 5.08 6.22
CA ARG A 3 -26.83 5.81 4.95
C ARG A 3 -25.68 5.50 3.96
N ASP A 4 -24.53 5.07 4.46
CA ASP A 4 -23.36 4.82 3.65
C ASP A 4 -23.17 3.33 3.30
N LEU A 5 -23.95 2.45 3.97
CA LEU A 5 -23.92 1.01 3.72
C LEU A 5 -24.18 0.63 2.26
N PRO A 6 -25.18 1.22 1.54
CA PRO A 6 -25.40 0.90 0.14
C PRO A 6 -24.24 1.33 -0.76
N LEU A 7 -23.55 2.43 -0.47
CA LEU A 7 -22.38 2.87 -1.23
C LEU A 7 -21.20 1.92 -1.02
N LEU A 8 -20.97 1.44 0.20
CA LEU A 8 -19.97 0.43 0.50
C LEU A 8 -20.26 -0.90 -0.20
N LEU A 9 -21.50 -1.36 -0.16
CA LEU A 9 -21.90 -2.58 -0.85
C LEU A 9 -21.74 -2.45 -2.38
N LEU A 10 -22.08 -1.29 -2.92
CA LEU A 10 -21.97 -1.02 -4.35
C LEU A 10 -20.50 -0.98 -4.80
N SER A 11 -19.62 -0.37 -4.01
CA SER A 11 -18.18 -0.33 -4.30
C SER A 11 -17.52 -1.72 -4.21
N LEU A 12 -17.91 -2.52 -3.21
CA LEU A 12 -17.45 -3.90 -3.08
C LEU A 12 -17.96 -4.77 -4.23
N ALA A 13 -19.25 -4.62 -4.61
CA ALA A 13 -19.82 -5.34 -5.73
C ALA A 13 -19.16 -4.97 -7.06
N ALA A 14 -18.90 -3.68 -7.29
CA ALA A 14 -18.19 -3.21 -8.48
C ALA A 14 -16.76 -3.76 -8.55
N SER A 15 -16.03 -3.75 -7.43
CA SER A 15 -14.67 -4.30 -7.34
C SER A 15 -14.66 -5.81 -7.57
N ALA A 16 -15.61 -6.54 -6.98
CA ALA A 16 -15.76 -7.98 -7.20
C ALA A 16 -16.10 -8.30 -8.66
N LEU A 17 -17.01 -7.53 -9.26
CA LEU A 17 -17.40 -7.70 -10.67
C LEU A 17 -16.20 -7.44 -11.60
N MET A 18 -15.43 -6.38 -11.35
CA MET A 18 -14.23 -6.07 -12.13
C MET A 18 -13.17 -7.17 -12.02
N TRP A 19 -12.98 -7.72 -10.81
CA TRP A 19 -12.07 -8.85 -10.61
C TRP A 19 -12.56 -10.13 -11.31
N LEU A 20 -13.87 -10.43 -11.20
CA LEU A 20 -14.48 -11.58 -11.87
C LEU A 20 -14.42 -11.47 -13.40
N THR A 21 -14.63 -10.29 -13.99
CA THR A 21 -14.50 -10.09 -15.43
C THR A 21 -13.06 -10.26 -15.89
N ALA A 22 -12.08 -9.78 -15.13
CA ALA A 22 -10.67 -10.02 -15.44
C ALA A 22 -10.31 -11.51 -15.35
N ALA A 23 -10.79 -12.22 -14.33
CA ALA A 23 -10.56 -13.66 -14.17
C ALA A 23 -11.22 -14.48 -15.28
N ARG A 24 -12.44 -14.14 -15.69
CA ARG A 24 -13.14 -14.79 -16.82
C ARG A 24 -12.49 -14.51 -18.17
N GLY A 25 -11.85 -13.35 -18.31
CA GLY A 25 -11.07 -13.02 -19.50
C GLY A 25 -9.83 -13.90 -19.68
N LEU A 26 -9.33 -14.49 -18.58
CA LEU A 26 -8.21 -15.43 -18.61
C LEU A 26 -8.66 -16.87 -18.88
N LEU A 27 -9.75 -17.31 -18.21
CA LEU A 27 -10.24 -18.69 -18.26
C LEU A 27 -11.76 -18.76 -17.99
N PRO A 28 -12.50 -19.68 -18.70
CA PRO A 28 -13.87 -20.02 -18.30
C PRO A 28 -13.88 -20.63 -16.90
N MET A 29 -14.95 -20.44 -16.14
CA MET A 29 -15.03 -20.85 -14.73
C MET A 29 -14.75 -22.36 -14.51
N GLN A 30 -15.11 -23.22 -15.47
CA GLN A 30 -14.87 -24.66 -15.40
C GLN A 30 -13.39 -25.02 -15.47
N ALA A 31 -12.57 -24.14 -16.01
CA ALA A 31 -11.13 -24.36 -16.17
C ALA A 31 -10.30 -23.68 -15.07
N TRP A 32 -10.95 -23.13 -14.02
CA TRP A 32 -10.23 -22.50 -12.92
C TRP A 32 -9.44 -23.55 -12.13
N PRO A 33 -8.19 -23.21 -11.74
CA PRO A 33 -7.36 -24.14 -11.01
C PRO A 33 -7.94 -24.42 -9.61
N ALA A 34 -7.96 -25.70 -9.24
CA ALA A 34 -8.33 -26.13 -7.88
C ALA A 34 -7.07 -26.48 -7.06
N PRO A 35 -7.09 -26.28 -5.73
CA PRO A 35 -6.01 -26.73 -4.87
C PRO A 35 -5.87 -28.27 -4.89
N PRO A 36 -4.65 -28.82 -4.74
CA PRO A 36 -3.36 -28.14 -4.61
C PRO A 36 -2.86 -27.58 -5.94
N PHE A 37 -2.43 -26.31 -5.94
CA PHE A 37 -1.90 -25.65 -7.14
C PHE A 37 -0.53 -26.23 -7.49
N ARG A 38 -0.46 -27.04 -8.55
CA ARG A 38 0.78 -27.63 -9.07
C ARG A 38 1.15 -26.93 -10.39
N PRO A 39 2.13 -26.02 -10.39
CA PRO A 39 2.49 -25.23 -11.59
C PRO A 39 2.85 -26.09 -12.79
N GLU A 40 3.46 -27.26 -12.56
CA GLU A 40 3.90 -28.21 -13.59
C GLU A 40 2.73 -28.81 -14.41
N ALA A 41 1.54 -28.90 -13.81
CA ALA A 41 0.33 -29.44 -14.42
C ALA A 41 -0.64 -28.36 -14.92
N MET A 42 -0.28 -27.07 -14.83
CA MET A 42 -1.17 -25.94 -15.13
C MET A 42 -0.82 -25.30 -16.47
N SER A 43 -1.84 -24.89 -17.20
CA SER A 43 -1.67 -24.04 -18.38
C SER A 43 -1.23 -22.61 -17.98
N LEU A 44 -0.60 -21.87 -18.90
CA LEU A 44 -0.16 -20.50 -18.64
C LEU A 44 -1.27 -19.59 -18.09
N PRO A 45 -2.52 -19.57 -18.63
CA PRO A 45 -3.61 -18.80 -18.03
C PRO A 45 -3.97 -19.22 -16.61
N GLN A 46 -3.89 -20.52 -16.28
CA GLN A 46 -4.14 -21.03 -14.92
C GLN A 46 -3.06 -20.55 -13.94
N ILE A 47 -1.79 -20.54 -14.37
CA ILE A 47 -0.69 -20.00 -13.56
C ILE A 47 -0.89 -18.50 -13.31
N LEU A 48 -1.25 -17.73 -14.34
CA LEU A 48 -1.53 -16.29 -14.22
C LEU A 48 -2.71 -16.02 -13.29
N LEU A 49 -3.74 -16.85 -13.32
CA LEU A 49 -4.89 -16.72 -12.42
C LEU A 49 -4.49 -17.07 -10.97
N ALA A 50 -3.88 -18.24 -10.75
CA ALA A 50 -3.58 -18.78 -9.42
C ALA A 50 -2.49 -17.99 -8.69
N PHE A 51 -1.40 -17.66 -9.39
CA PHE A 51 -0.22 -17.02 -8.79
C PHE A 51 -0.11 -15.52 -9.10
N GLY A 52 -0.88 -15.01 -10.04
CA GLY A 52 -0.94 -13.58 -10.38
C GLY A 52 -2.18 -12.91 -9.82
N LEU A 53 -3.35 -13.22 -10.35
CA LEU A 53 -4.58 -12.47 -10.09
C LEU A 53 -5.18 -12.77 -8.71
N MET A 54 -5.25 -14.05 -8.29
CA MET A 54 -5.82 -14.42 -6.99
C MET A 54 -5.07 -13.82 -5.80
N PRO A 55 -3.73 -13.93 -5.69
CA PRO A 55 -3.01 -13.30 -4.58
C PRO A 55 -3.15 -11.79 -4.56
N ARG A 56 -3.16 -11.14 -5.72
CA ARG A 56 -3.35 -9.68 -5.82
C ARG A 56 -4.73 -9.26 -5.34
N GLY A 57 -5.77 -10.02 -5.66
CA GLY A 57 -7.13 -9.77 -5.18
C GLY A 57 -7.22 -9.87 -3.66
N ILE A 58 -6.64 -10.92 -3.07
CA ILE A 58 -6.59 -11.10 -1.61
C ILE A 58 -5.82 -9.97 -0.94
N ILE A 59 -4.64 -9.63 -1.46
CA ILE A 59 -3.83 -8.53 -0.92
C ILE A 59 -4.57 -7.20 -1.01
N ALA A 60 -5.26 -6.92 -2.12
CA ALA A 60 -6.04 -5.70 -2.28
C ALA A 60 -7.17 -5.59 -1.26
N LEU A 61 -7.89 -6.70 -1.00
CA LEU A 61 -8.94 -6.75 0.02
C LEU A 61 -8.38 -6.53 1.42
N LEU A 62 -7.28 -7.20 1.77
CA LEU A 62 -6.63 -7.06 3.08
C LEU A 62 -6.08 -5.65 3.28
N ALA A 63 -5.43 -5.08 2.27
CA ALA A 63 -4.90 -3.73 2.32
C ALA A 63 -6.03 -2.70 2.44
N GLY A 64 -7.11 -2.86 1.67
CA GLY A 64 -8.29 -1.99 1.76
C GLY A 64 -8.96 -2.06 3.13
N ALA A 65 -9.12 -3.25 3.69
CA ALA A 65 -9.67 -3.43 5.03
C ALA A 65 -8.77 -2.80 6.11
N ALA A 66 -7.45 -2.98 6.01
CA ALA A 66 -6.50 -2.38 6.94
C ALA A 66 -6.50 -0.84 6.86
N LEU A 67 -6.54 -0.27 5.65
CA LEU A 67 -6.64 1.17 5.44
C LEU A 67 -7.98 1.72 5.97
N GLY A 68 -9.08 1.04 5.73
CA GLY A 68 -10.38 1.45 6.25
C GLY A 68 -10.43 1.44 7.77
N LEU A 69 -9.91 0.38 8.40
CA LEU A 69 -9.84 0.27 9.86
C LEU A 69 -8.93 1.35 10.46
N SER A 70 -7.74 1.55 9.90
CA SER A 70 -6.81 2.58 10.37
C SER A 70 -7.37 3.99 10.20
N GLY A 71 -8.09 4.24 9.08
CA GLY A 71 -8.80 5.50 8.86
C GLY A 71 -9.88 5.75 9.90
N ALA A 72 -10.71 4.74 10.20
CA ALA A 72 -11.76 4.85 11.20
C ALA A 72 -11.19 5.13 12.61
N ILE A 73 -10.12 4.43 12.99
CA ILE A 73 -9.44 4.67 14.27
C ILE A 73 -8.88 6.10 14.33
N LEU A 74 -8.22 6.52 13.26
CA LEU A 74 -7.59 7.83 13.20
C LEU A 74 -8.61 8.97 13.30
N GLN A 75 -9.73 8.85 12.57
CA GLN A 75 -10.86 9.80 12.64
C GLN A 75 -11.44 9.89 14.05
N ALA A 76 -11.58 8.75 14.72
CA ALA A 76 -12.07 8.71 16.10
C ALA A 76 -11.08 9.37 17.08
N VAL A 77 -9.79 9.06 16.97
CA VAL A 77 -8.75 9.59 17.86
C VAL A 77 -8.56 11.09 17.68
N LEU A 78 -8.47 11.54 16.42
CA LEU A 78 -8.28 12.96 16.10
C LEU A 78 -9.60 13.77 16.11
N ARG A 79 -10.74 13.10 16.32
CA ARG A 79 -12.08 13.72 16.24
C ARG A 79 -12.27 14.56 14.98
N ASN A 80 -11.68 14.09 13.88
CA ASN A 80 -11.68 14.78 12.59
C ASN A 80 -12.08 13.80 11.48
N PRO A 81 -13.23 13.97 10.82
CA PRO A 81 -13.70 13.07 9.76
C PRO A 81 -12.83 13.12 8.50
N VAL A 82 -11.96 14.11 8.35
CA VAL A 82 -11.04 14.26 7.20
C VAL A 82 -9.69 13.59 7.47
N ALA A 83 -9.47 13.06 8.67
CA ALA A 83 -8.22 12.38 8.99
C ALA A 83 -8.10 11.07 8.17
N ASP A 84 -6.97 10.94 7.47
CA ASP A 84 -6.65 9.81 6.60
C ASP A 84 -5.25 9.27 6.98
N PRO A 85 -5.05 7.95 7.06
CA PRO A 85 -3.73 7.36 7.30
C PRO A 85 -2.66 7.81 6.30
N THR A 86 -3.04 8.11 5.06
CA THR A 86 -2.11 8.55 4.01
C THR A 86 -1.60 9.97 4.27
N THR A 87 -2.39 10.83 4.92
CA THR A 87 -2.00 12.21 5.26
C THR A 87 -0.96 12.27 6.37
N LEU A 88 -0.76 11.19 7.14
CA LEU A 88 0.29 11.11 8.16
C LEU A 88 1.68 10.78 7.60
N GLY A 89 1.82 10.64 6.28
CA GLY A 89 3.11 10.43 5.63
C GLY A 89 3.71 9.04 5.82
N LEU A 90 2.97 8.07 6.41
CA LEU A 90 3.47 6.73 6.67
C LEU A 90 3.83 6.00 5.38
N SER A 91 2.99 6.09 4.36
CA SER A 91 3.21 5.49 3.04
C SER A 91 4.44 6.07 2.35
N ALA A 92 4.63 7.38 2.43
CA ALA A 92 5.81 8.05 1.86
C ALA A 92 7.10 7.66 2.60
N GLY A 93 7.04 7.49 3.93
CA GLY A 93 8.15 6.96 4.73
C GLY A 93 8.52 5.54 4.34
N ALA A 94 7.53 4.66 4.17
CA ALA A 94 7.74 3.29 3.69
C ALA A 94 8.38 3.27 2.29
N GLN A 95 7.87 4.09 1.37
CA GLN A 95 8.41 4.21 0.02
C GLN A 95 9.85 4.70 0.02
N LEU A 96 10.17 5.75 0.80
CA LEU A 96 11.52 6.27 0.92
C LEU A 96 12.49 5.19 1.43
N ALA A 97 12.11 4.46 2.48
CA ALA A 97 12.94 3.37 3.00
C ALA A 97 13.20 2.28 1.97
N LEU A 98 12.17 1.88 1.19
CA LEU A 98 12.33 0.90 0.11
C LEU A 98 13.25 1.40 -1.00
N VAL A 99 13.12 2.67 -1.41
CA VAL A 99 13.99 3.28 -2.43
C VAL A 99 15.44 3.31 -1.94
N LEU A 100 15.68 3.79 -0.72
CA LEU A 100 17.00 3.84 -0.13
C LEU A 100 17.62 2.44 0.03
N ALA A 101 16.87 1.47 0.54
CA ALA A 101 17.33 0.09 0.69
C ALA A 101 17.69 -0.53 -0.67
N THR A 102 16.85 -0.31 -1.70
CA THR A 102 17.12 -0.83 -3.05
C THR A 102 18.45 -0.31 -3.62
N ILE A 103 18.81 0.93 -3.29
CA ILE A 103 19.99 1.60 -3.85
C ILE A 103 21.24 1.40 -3.00
N LEU A 104 21.12 1.52 -1.67
CA LEU A 104 22.25 1.52 -0.75
C LEU A 104 22.60 0.13 -0.22
N TRP A 105 21.57 -0.70 0.04
CA TRP A 105 21.71 -2.03 0.64
C TRP A 105 20.71 -3.03 0.06
N PRO A 106 20.91 -3.46 -1.21
CA PRO A 106 19.98 -4.41 -1.86
C PRO A 106 19.82 -5.72 -1.07
N GLY A 107 20.85 -6.12 -0.32
CA GLY A 107 20.83 -7.31 0.53
C GLY A 107 19.78 -7.27 1.66
N LEU A 108 19.36 -6.08 2.10
CA LEU A 108 18.26 -5.97 3.08
C LEU A 108 16.94 -6.48 2.54
N LEU A 109 16.75 -6.45 1.22
CA LEU A 109 15.52 -6.88 0.56
C LEU A 109 15.45 -8.39 0.35
N SER A 110 16.54 -9.14 0.61
CA SER A 110 16.58 -10.60 0.49
C SER A 110 15.64 -11.31 1.46
N HIS A 111 15.38 -10.70 2.63
CA HIS A 111 14.44 -11.19 3.65
C HIS A 111 13.01 -10.66 3.44
N GLY A 112 12.73 -10.06 2.28
CA GLY A 112 11.45 -9.46 1.94
C GLY A 112 11.42 -7.93 2.07
N ARG A 113 10.51 -7.31 1.36
CA ARG A 113 10.35 -5.84 1.34
C ARG A 113 9.59 -5.29 2.55
N TRP A 114 8.78 -6.12 3.19
CA TRP A 114 7.89 -5.70 4.26
C TRP A 114 8.60 -5.18 5.52
N PRO A 115 9.74 -5.74 6.00
CA PRO A 115 10.40 -5.21 7.21
C PRO A 115 10.96 -3.81 6.95
N VAL A 116 11.52 -3.59 5.75
CA VAL A 116 12.06 -2.29 5.34
C VAL A 116 10.94 -1.26 5.21
N ALA A 117 9.81 -1.62 4.60
CA ALA A 117 8.66 -0.74 4.49
C ALA A 117 8.09 -0.37 5.86
N LEU A 118 7.96 -1.34 6.78
CA LEU A 118 7.49 -1.11 8.14
C LEU A 118 8.44 -0.19 8.93
N SER A 119 9.75 -0.36 8.80
CA SER A 119 10.72 0.51 9.47
C SER A 119 10.60 1.96 8.98
N GLY A 120 10.44 2.18 7.66
CA GLY A 120 10.24 3.51 7.09
C GLY A 120 8.93 4.15 7.52
N ALA A 121 7.83 3.39 7.52
CA ALA A 121 6.54 3.85 8.05
C ALA A 121 6.62 4.17 9.54
N GLY A 122 7.28 3.32 10.32
CA GLY A 122 7.49 3.50 11.76
C GLY A 122 8.30 4.76 12.08
N LEU A 123 9.35 5.04 11.31
CA LEU A 123 10.14 6.28 11.46
C LEU A 123 9.29 7.52 11.15
N ALA A 124 8.52 7.50 10.05
CA ALA A 124 7.61 8.60 9.72
C ALA A 124 6.57 8.81 10.83
N ALA A 125 5.96 7.73 11.34
CA ALA A 125 5.05 7.79 12.48
C ALA A 125 5.71 8.38 13.71
N ALA A 126 6.92 7.93 14.07
CA ALA A 126 7.66 8.43 15.24
C ALA A 126 7.97 9.93 15.13
N LEU A 127 8.32 10.41 13.92
CA LEU A 127 8.53 11.84 13.67
C LEU A 127 7.25 12.65 13.90
N VAL A 128 6.14 12.22 13.30
CA VAL A 128 4.84 12.90 13.41
C VAL A 128 4.34 12.89 14.85
N LEU A 129 4.43 11.73 15.54
CA LEU A 129 4.05 11.61 16.94
C LEU A 129 4.96 12.44 17.86
N GLY A 130 6.26 12.50 17.58
CA GLY A 130 7.21 13.33 18.32
C GLY A 130 6.92 14.82 18.22
N ILE A 131 6.52 15.30 17.03
CA ILE A 131 6.06 16.68 16.82
C ILE A 131 4.73 16.89 17.55
N GLY A 132 3.80 15.95 17.43
CA GLY A 132 2.50 15.99 18.12
C GLY A 132 2.62 16.05 19.63
N ALA A 133 3.51 15.25 20.22
CA ALA A 133 3.75 15.23 21.66
C ALA A 133 4.20 16.59 22.20
N ARG A 134 5.04 17.32 21.46
CA ARG A 134 5.49 18.67 21.82
C ARG A 134 4.41 19.74 21.71
N ARG A 135 3.33 19.46 21.01
CA ARG A 135 2.23 20.40 20.70
C ARG A 135 0.88 19.93 21.26
N GLY A 136 0.89 18.99 22.24
CA GLY A 136 -0.32 18.49 22.90
C GLY A 136 -1.25 17.69 21.98
N PHE A 137 -0.74 17.06 20.93
CA PHE A 137 -1.50 16.26 19.96
C PHE A 137 -2.68 17.00 19.30
N ALA A 138 -2.55 18.31 19.11
CA ALA A 138 -3.59 19.07 18.41
C ALA A 138 -3.83 18.48 17.01
N PRO A 139 -5.10 18.19 16.60
CA PRO A 139 -5.41 17.51 15.33
C PRO A 139 -4.81 18.19 14.10
N VAL A 140 -4.88 19.52 14.06
CA VAL A 140 -4.31 20.32 12.96
C VAL A 140 -2.79 20.15 12.88
N THR A 141 -2.11 20.17 14.04
CA THR A 141 -0.65 19.97 14.09
C THR A 141 -0.26 18.58 13.59
N MET A 142 -1.02 17.54 13.94
CA MET A 142 -0.78 16.17 13.49
C MET A 142 -0.91 16.03 11.97
N VAL A 143 -1.97 16.60 11.39
CA VAL A 143 -2.19 16.56 9.94
C VAL A 143 -1.10 17.34 9.18
N VAL A 144 -0.77 18.55 9.65
CA VAL A 144 0.27 19.38 9.01
C VAL A 144 1.65 18.72 9.14
N ALA A 145 2.00 18.19 10.30
CA ALA A 145 3.25 17.48 10.50
C ALA A 145 3.34 16.25 9.59
N GLY A 146 2.26 15.46 9.51
CA GLY A 146 2.19 14.31 8.63
C GLY A 146 2.37 14.66 7.15
N LEU A 147 1.69 15.71 6.71
CA LEU A 147 1.80 16.21 5.35
C LEU A 147 3.25 16.65 5.03
N LEU A 148 3.88 17.43 5.91
CA LEU A 148 5.26 17.88 5.73
C LEU A 148 6.25 16.71 5.69
N VAL A 149 6.15 15.78 6.63
CA VAL A 149 6.98 14.57 6.67
C VAL A 149 6.75 13.74 5.40
N GLY A 150 5.50 13.54 5.00
CA GLY A 150 5.15 12.79 3.80
C GLY A 150 5.66 13.41 2.52
N MET A 151 5.44 14.72 2.32
CA MET A 151 5.92 15.44 1.13
C MET A 151 7.45 15.43 1.06
N THR A 152 8.13 15.63 2.19
CA THR A 152 9.60 15.61 2.24
C THR A 152 10.12 14.22 1.89
N ALA A 153 9.55 13.16 2.48
CA ALA A 153 9.94 11.79 2.18
C ALA A 153 9.69 11.43 0.70
N ALA A 154 8.54 11.81 0.16
CA ALA A 154 8.20 11.59 -1.26
C ALA A 154 9.16 12.35 -2.20
N ALA A 155 9.46 13.60 -1.89
CA ALA A 155 10.39 14.41 -2.69
C ALA A 155 11.79 13.80 -2.70
N ILE A 156 12.30 13.36 -1.56
CA ILE A 156 13.60 12.69 -1.46
C ILE A 156 13.58 11.37 -2.25
N ALA A 157 12.54 10.54 -2.08
CA ALA A 157 12.42 9.28 -2.80
C ALA A 157 12.43 9.49 -4.32
N THR A 158 11.67 10.50 -4.79
CA THR A 158 11.61 10.85 -6.22
C THR A 158 12.96 11.37 -6.72
N ALA A 159 13.60 12.29 -6.00
CA ALA A 159 14.91 12.83 -6.38
C ALA A 159 15.97 11.74 -6.47
N VAL A 160 16.02 10.81 -5.50
CA VAL A 160 16.94 9.67 -5.48
C VAL A 160 16.69 8.73 -6.65
N THR A 161 15.41 8.45 -6.96
CA THR A 161 15.03 7.58 -8.08
C THR A 161 15.42 8.21 -9.42
N LEU A 162 15.19 9.50 -9.61
CA LEU A 162 15.56 10.22 -10.83
C LEU A 162 17.08 10.30 -11.00
N ALA A 163 17.81 10.60 -9.93
CA ALA A 163 19.27 10.68 -9.97
C ALA A 163 19.92 9.35 -10.40
N ARG A 164 19.30 8.21 -10.01
CA ARG A 164 19.80 6.87 -10.41
C ARG A 164 19.28 6.44 -11.77
N GLY A 165 18.08 6.86 -12.18
CA GLY A 165 17.52 6.59 -13.51
C GLY A 165 18.40 7.16 -14.64
N HIS A 166 19.00 8.32 -14.44
CA HIS A 166 19.94 8.91 -15.41
C HIS A 166 21.20 8.07 -15.61
N TYR A 167 21.69 7.38 -14.57
CA TYR A 167 22.86 6.49 -14.71
C TYR A 167 22.55 5.24 -15.54
N LEU A 168 21.34 4.71 -15.50
CA LEU A 168 20.94 3.56 -16.29
C LEU A 168 20.75 3.91 -17.77
N LEU A 169 20.29 5.10 -18.09
CA LEU A 169 20.13 5.60 -19.47
C LEU A 169 21.47 5.98 -20.13
N SER A 170 22.50 6.28 -19.34
CA SER A 170 23.85 6.59 -19.87
C SER A 170 24.71 5.34 -20.14
N LEU A 171 24.20 4.15 -19.82
CA LEU A 171 24.88 2.86 -20.05
C LEU A 171 24.32 2.10 -21.26
N VAL A 172 23.28 2.65 -21.93
CA VAL A 172 22.70 2.13 -23.17
C VAL A 172 23.09 3.04 -24.33
#